data_b71a6a2163e117b90b3670de3fbb520a
#
_entry.id   b71a6a2163e117b90b3670de3fbb520a
#
_cell.length_a   1.000
_cell.length_b   1.000
_cell.length_c   1.000
_cell.angle_alpha   90.00
_cell.angle_beta   90.00
_cell.angle_gamma   90.00
#
_symmetry.space_group_name_H-M   'P 1'
#
loop_
_entity.id
_entity.type
_entity.pdbx_description
1 polymer ?
#
loop_
_entity_poly.entity_id
_entity_poly.type
_entity_poly.pdbx_seq_one_letter_code
_entity_poly.pdbx_strand_id
1 'polypeptide(L)'
;MKYGMNLLLWTGELNDGLLPVLEKLKGMGYDGVEIPVFNLDLDYAAWGKRFDNIGLARTGVTVRTPDDNPISPDSATRKKGVEANKKTLDCCAAAGVQTLVGPYHSALGFFTGAGRISGAGTYSPAKTRRGL
;
A
#
# COMPACT_ATOMS: atom_id res chain seq x y z
N MET A 1 0.28 -8.50 -23.63
CA MET A 1 0.67 -8.50 -22.20
C MET A 1 1.13 -7.11 -21.85
N LYS A 2 0.79 -6.59 -20.66
CA LYS A 2 1.23 -5.25 -20.19
C LYS A 2 2.30 -5.42 -19.13
N TYR A 3 3.32 -4.58 -19.17
CA TYR A 3 4.44 -4.61 -18.23
C TYR A 3 4.46 -3.34 -17.36
N GLY A 4 4.56 -3.52 -16.05
CA GLY A 4 4.69 -2.44 -15.09
C GLY A 4 5.97 -2.56 -14.26
N MET A 5 6.42 -1.45 -13.72
CA MET A 5 7.59 -1.38 -12.83
C MET A 5 7.15 -0.90 -11.44
N ASN A 6 7.61 -1.59 -10.40
CA ASN A 6 7.34 -1.18 -9.03
C ASN A 6 8.30 -0.04 -8.63
N LEU A 7 7.74 1.11 -8.23
CA LEU A 7 8.53 2.29 -7.86
C LEU A 7 9.22 2.18 -6.50
N LEU A 8 8.88 1.17 -5.68
CA LEU A 8 9.60 0.89 -4.42
C LEU A 8 11.08 0.57 -4.64
N LEU A 9 11.49 0.27 -5.88
CA LEU A 9 12.90 0.13 -6.25
C LEU A 9 13.71 1.44 -6.10
N TRP A 10 13.03 2.59 -6.13
CA TRP A 10 13.66 3.92 -6.03
C TRP A 10 13.26 4.68 -4.77
N THR A 11 12.01 4.54 -4.34
CA THR A 11 11.49 5.35 -3.24
C THR A 11 10.25 4.73 -2.60
N GLY A 12 10.02 5.04 -1.32
CA GLY A 12 8.75 4.75 -0.62
C GLY A 12 7.71 5.85 -0.74
N GLU A 13 8.00 6.95 -1.43
CA GLU A 13 7.10 8.10 -1.56
C GLU A 13 7.22 8.76 -2.94
N LEU A 14 6.08 9.17 -3.51
CA LEU A 14 6.07 9.93 -4.76
C LEU A 14 6.66 11.32 -4.54
N ASN A 15 7.65 11.68 -5.35
CA ASN A 15 8.31 12.99 -5.32
C ASN A 15 8.83 13.37 -6.73
N ASP A 16 9.14 14.63 -6.93
CA ASP A 16 9.53 15.14 -8.25
C ASP A 16 10.80 14.51 -8.81
N GLY A 17 11.67 13.97 -7.96
CA GLY A 17 12.86 13.22 -8.38
C GLY A 17 12.55 11.94 -9.16
N LEU A 18 11.31 11.45 -9.11
CA LEU A 18 10.85 10.31 -9.91
C LEU A 18 10.56 10.66 -11.37
N LEU A 19 10.30 11.92 -11.72
CA LEU A 19 9.86 12.29 -13.07
C LEU A 19 10.82 11.78 -14.16
N PRO A 20 12.16 11.95 -14.05
CA PRO A 20 13.07 11.39 -15.04
C PRO A 20 13.03 9.85 -15.12
N VAL A 21 12.77 9.17 -13.98
CA VAL A 21 12.63 7.71 -13.95
C VAL A 21 11.37 7.28 -14.70
N LEU A 22 10.25 7.97 -14.48
CA LEU A 22 8.98 7.68 -15.14
C LEU A 22 9.07 7.86 -16.65
N GLU A 23 9.68 8.95 -17.10
CA GLU A 23 9.92 9.22 -18.53
C GLU A 23 10.82 8.15 -19.15
N LYS A 24 11.89 7.75 -18.45
CA LYS A 24 12.76 6.68 -18.89
C LYS A 24 12.04 5.33 -19.00
N LEU A 25 11.24 4.98 -18.00
CA LEU A 25 10.43 3.74 -18.02
C LEU A 25 9.47 3.74 -19.22
N LYS A 26 8.80 4.86 -19.47
CA LYS A 26 7.94 5.00 -20.65
C LYS A 26 8.71 4.85 -21.95
N GLY A 27 9.87 5.49 -22.06
CA GLY A 27 10.76 5.36 -23.24
C GLY A 27 11.29 3.94 -23.45
N MET A 28 11.41 3.15 -22.39
CA MET A 28 11.80 1.73 -22.45
C MET A 28 10.64 0.79 -22.82
N GLY A 29 9.41 1.30 -22.98
CA GLY A 29 8.25 0.54 -23.39
C GLY A 29 7.42 -0.05 -22.25
N TYR A 30 7.60 0.42 -21.01
CA TYR A 30 6.71 0.04 -19.91
C TYR A 30 5.32 0.64 -20.11
N ASP A 31 4.28 -0.16 -19.81
CA ASP A 31 2.88 0.26 -19.91
C ASP A 31 2.42 1.01 -18.66
N GLY A 32 3.04 0.75 -17.51
CA GLY A 32 2.63 1.34 -16.24
C GLY A 32 3.64 1.18 -15.11
N VAL A 33 3.22 1.65 -13.95
CA VAL A 33 4.01 1.59 -12.71
C VAL A 33 3.12 1.17 -11.53
N GLU A 34 3.75 0.59 -10.51
CA GLU A 34 3.13 0.40 -9.19
C GLU A 34 3.62 1.50 -8.26
N ILE A 35 2.70 2.34 -7.79
CA ILE A 35 3.01 3.51 -6.97
C ILE A 35 2.89 3.21 -5.48
N PRO A 36 3.82 3.70 -4.63
CA PRO A 36 3.69 3.63 -3.18
C PRO A 36 2.57 4.58 -2.69
N VAL A 37 1.62 4.05 -1.91
CA VAL A 37 0.53 4.82 -1.29
C VAL A 37 0.68 4.73 0.23
N PHE A 38 1.75 5.34 0.76
CA PHE A 38 2.09 5.32 2.18
C PHE A 38 1.87 6.67 2.84
N ASN A 39 2.32 7.77 2.21
CA ASN A 39 2.02 9.11 2.66
C ASN A 39 0.65 9.55 2.16
N LEU A 40 -0.35 9.53 3.04
CA LEU A 40 -1.74 9.81 2.70
C LEU A 40 -2.08 11.31 2.61
N ASP A 41 -1.09 12.18 2.78
CA ASP A 41 -1.27 13.64 2.71
C ASP A 41 -0.74 14.23 1.40
N LEU A 42 -0.26 13.39 0.47
CA LEU A 42 0.17 13.82 -0.86
C LEU A 42 -1.03 14.18 -1.76
N ASP A 43 -0.78 15.08 -2.70
CA ASP A 43 -1.76 15.39 -3.77
C ASP A 43 -1.74 14.28 -4.84
N TYR A 44 -2.48 13.21 -4.56
CA TYR A 44 -2.61 12.07 -5.48
C TYR A 44 -3.36 12.42 -6.77
N ALA A 45 -4.21 13.44 -6.77
CA ALA A 45 -4.88 13.90 -7.98
C ALA A 45 -3.88 14.58 -8.94
N ALA A 46 -2.96 15.38 -8.42
CA ALA A 46 -1.87 15.95 -9.22
C ALA A 46 -0.95 14.85 -9.78
N TRP A 47 -0.62 13.84 -8.99
CA TRP A 47 0.16 12.70 -9.47
C TRP A 47 -0.56 11.88 -10.53
N GLY A 48 -1.87 11.67 -10.38
CA GLY A 48 -2.70 11.03 -11.41
C GLY A 48 -2.56 11.70 -12.77
N LYS A 49 -2.69 13.04 -12.81
CA LYS A 49 -2.49 13.84 -14.03
C LYS A 49 -1.08 13.71 -14.63
N ARG A 50 -0.04 13.64 -13.77
CA ARG A 50 1.35 13.45 -14.24
C ARG A 50 1.52 12.09 -14.93
N PHE A 51 0.97 11.01 -14.35
CA PHE A 51 1.00 9.69 -14.98
C PHE A 51 0.21 9.66 -16.29
N ASP A 52 -0.94 10.33 -16.37
CA ASP A 52 -1.72 10.46 -17.60
C ASP A 52 -0.92 11.19 -18.69
N ASN A 53 -0.26 12.30 -18.34
CA ASN A 53 0.56 13.08 -19.28
C ASN A 53 1.75 12.29 -19.83
N ILE A 54 2.39 11.45 -19.00
CA ILE A 54 3.49 10.58 -19.41
C ILE A 54 2.96 9.36 -20.19
N GLY A 55 1.70 9.02 -20.01
CA GLY A 55 1.05 7.85 -20.63
C GLY A 55 1.39 6.54 -19.91
N LEU A 56 1.53 6.56 -18.58
CA LEU A 56 1.75 5.39 -17.74
C LEU A 56 0.47 5.01 -16.99
N ALA A 57 0.00 3.77 -17.16
CA ALA A 57 -0.99 3.18 -16.27
C ALA A 57 -0.40 3.00 -14.86
N ARG A 58 -1.26 2.79 -13.84
CA ARG A 58 -0.82 2.65 -12.45
C ARG A 58 -1.64 1.66 -11.66
N THR A 59 -0.95 0.92 -10.80
CA THR A 59 -1.48 0.19 -9.66
C THR A 59 -0.91 0.82 -8.40
N GLY A 60 -1.48 0.53 -7.24
CA GLY A 60 -0.99 1.05 -5.97
C GLY A 60 -0.50 -0.07 -5.07
N VAL A 61 0.48 0.22 -4.22
CA VAL A 61 0.93 -0.66 -3.14
C VAL A 61 0.89 0.06 -1.81
N THR A 62 0.39 -0.62 -0.77
CA THR A 62 0.40 -0.12 0.60
C THR A 62 0.61 -1.26 1.60
N VAL A 63 0.98 -0.91 2.82
CA VAL A 63 1.12 -1.83 3.95
C VAL A 63 0.49 -1.23 5.20
N ARG A 64 0.23 -2.06 6.20
CA ARG A 64 -0.10 -1.62 7.56
C ARG A 64 0.99 -2.05 8.52
N THR A 65 1.13 -1.28 9.59
CA THR A 65 2.11 -1.48 10.66
C THR A 65 1.41 -1.99 11.92
N PRO A 66 2.14 -2.40 12.96
CA PRO A 66 1.52 -2.73 14.26
C PRO A 66 0.64 -1.61 14.83
N ASP A 67 0.98 -0.33 14.58
CA ASP A 67 0.29 0.83 15.14
C ASP A 67 -1.03 1.17 14.42
N ASP A 68 -1.25 0.61 13.23
CA ASP A 68 -2.45 0.77 12.42
C ASP A 68 -2.95 -0.57 11.87
N ASN A 69 -2.84 -1.63 12.69
CA ASN A 69 -3.25 -2.98 12.34
C ASN A 69 -4.79 -3.15 12.40
N PRO A 70 -5.48 -3.36 11.27
CA PRO A 70 -6.94 -3.48 11.25
C PRO A 70 -7.49 -4.76 11.90
N ILE A 71 -6.62 -5.72 12.25
CA ILE A 71 -7.00 -6.93 13.01
C ILE A 71 -6.39 -6.96 14.41
N SER A 72 -5.89 -5.83 14.93
CA SER A 72 -5.35 -5.72 16.29
C SER A 72 -6.39 -6.16 17.33
N PRO A 73 -6.01 -6.83 18.42
CA PRO A 73 -6.89 -7.05 19.57
C PRO A 73 -7.30 -5.74 20.25
N ASP A 74 -6.47 -4.69 20.18
CA ASP A 74 -6.81 -3.37 20.66
C ASP A 74 -7.80 -2.66 19.71
N SER A 75 -8.92 -2.18 20.24
CA SER A 75 -10.00 -1.58 19.44
C SER A 75 -9.60 -0.23 18.82
N ALA A 76 -8.77 0.57 19.51
CA ALA A 76 -8.32 1.87 19.00
C ALA A 76 -7.38 1.67 17.81
N THR A 77 -6.42 0.76 17.92
CA THR A 77 -5.52 0.37 16.84
C THR A 77 -6.28 -0.19 15.63
N ARG A 78 -7.28 -1.06 15.86
CA ARG A 78 -8.14 -1.56 14.76
C ARG A 78 -8.84 -0.43 14.03
N LYS A 79 -9.47 0.49 14.77
CA LYS A 79 -10.17 1.65 14.19
C LYS A 79 -9.22 2.49 13.34
N LYS A 80 -8.02 2.78 13.86
CA LYS A 80 -6.99 3.53 13.14
C LYS A 80 -6.61 2.84 11.83
N GLY A 81 -6.41 1.51 11.84
CA GLY A 81 -6.09 0.74 10.64
C GLY A 81 -7.21 0.74 9.60
N VAL A 82 -8.47 0.62 10.03
CA VAL A 82 -9.62 0.70 9.12
C VAL A 82 -9.72 2.10 8.49
N GLU A 83 -9.57 3.16 9.27
CA GLU A 83 -9.62 4.53 8.75
C GLU A 83 -8.43 4.81 7.81
N ALA A 84 -7.23 4.31 8.13
CA ALA A 84 -6.08 4.39 7.24
C ALA A 84 -6.34 3.67 5.90
N ASN A 85 -6.98 2.50 5.91
CA ASN A 85 -7.36 1.80 4.68
C ASN A 85 -8.37 2.60 3.84
N LYS A 86 -9.38 3.20 4.46
CA LYS A 86 -10.34 4.07 3.74
C LYS A 86 -9.63 5.25 3.08
N LYS A 87 -8.79 5.98 3.82
CA LYS A 87 -8.02 7.11 3.29
C LYS A 87 -7.07 6.66 2.16
N THR A 88 -6.47 5.48 2.27
CA THR A 88 -5.65 4.91 1.19
C THR A 88 -6.47 4.68 -0.08
N LEU A 89 -7.71 4.18 0.03
CA LEU A 89 -8.60 3.98 -1.11
C LEU A 89 -9.00 5.32 -1.75
N ASP A 90 -9.24 6.36 -0.93
CA ASP A 90 -9.51 7.72 -1.44
C ASP A 90 -8.31 8.27 -2.21
N CYS A 91 -7.09 8.09 -1.70
CA CYS A 91 -5.85 8.44 -2.41
C CYS A 91 -5.70 7.67 -3.74
N CYS A 92 -6.00 6.37 -3.74
CA CYS A 92 -6.01 5.55 -4.94
C CYS A 92 -7.01 6.07 -5.98
N ALA A 93 -8.23 6.37 -5.55
CA ALA A 93 -9.27 6.93 -6.43
C ALA A 93 -8.82 8.27 -7.03
N ALA A 94 -8.27 9.17 -6.22
CA ALA A 94 -7.74 10.45 -6.67
C ALA A 94 -6.60 10.31 -7.69
N ALA A 95 -5.72 9.32 -7.50
CA ALA A 95 -4.65 9.02 -8.45
C ALA A 95 -5.12 8.26 -9.71
N GLY A 96 -6.37 7.81 -9.78
CA GLY A 96 -6.87 6.93 -10.84
C GLY A 96 -6.32 5.49 -10.77
N VAL A 97 -5.95 5.03 -9.58
CA VAL A 97 -5.53 3.65 -9.29
C VAL A 97 -6.78 2.78 -9.13
N GLN A 98 -6.89 1.71 -9.91
CA GLN A 98 -8.01 0.76 -9.86
C GLN A 98 -7.66 -0.54 -9.11
N THR A 99 -6.38 -0.80 -8.91
CA THR A 99 -5.90 -2.01 -8.21
C THR A 99 -4.90 -1.61 -7.14
N LEU A 100 -5.25 -1.90 -5.88
CA LEU A 100 -4.38 -1.73 -4.72
C LEU A 100 -3.92 -3.11 -4.24
N VAL A 101 -2.62 -3.26 -4.01
CA VAL A 101 -2.00 -4.50 -3.54
C VAL A 101 -1.21 -4.28 -2.25
N GLY A 102 -0.82 -5.36 -1.60
CA GLY A 102 0.03 -5.35 -0.41
C GLY A 102 -0.64 -5.88 0.85
N PRO A 103 0.13 -6.08 1.93
CA PRO A 103 -0.37 -6.58 3.20
C PRO A 103 -1.01 -5.46 4.04
N TYR A 104 -2.20 -5.01 3.66
CA TYR A 104 -2.95 -3.97 4.37
C TYR A 104 -4.19 -4.51 5.12
N HIS A 105 -4.47 -5.81 5.03
CA HIS A 105 -5.49 -6.51 5.82
C HIS A 105 -5.03 -6.76 7.28
N SER A 106 -3.70 -6.77 7.50
CA SER A 106 -3.05 -6.94 8.80
C SER A 106 -1.72 -6.20 8.83
N ALA A 107 -1.10 -6.06 10.00
CA ALA A 107 0.24 -5.51 10.11
C ALA A 107 1.27 -6.37 9.37
N LEU A 108 2.17 -5.75 8.62
CA LEU A 108 3.28 -6.43 7.97
C LEU A 108 4.15 -7.14 9.02
N GLY A 109 4.46 -8.42 8.78
CA GLY A 109 5.25 -9.25 9.69
C GLY A 109 4.45 -9.91 10.81
N PHE A 110 3.14 -9.68 10.91
CA PHE A 110 2.25 -10.40 11.83
C PHE A 110 1.62 -11.60 11.14
N PHE A 111 2.08 -12.79 11.49
CA PHE A 111 1.56 -14.05 10.95
C PHE A 111 0.82 -14.82 12.04
N THR A 112 -0.42 -15.19 11.80
CA THR A 112 -1.27 -15.96 12.72
C THR A 112 -1.09 -17.48 12.59
N GLY A 113 -0.18 -17.95 11.73
CA GLY A 113 0.09 -19.36 11.47
C GLY A 113 1.29 -19.91 12.24
N ALA A 114 1.50 -21.25 12.18
CA ALA A 114 2.54 -21.99 12.91
C ALA A 114 4.00 -21.73 12.48
N GLY A 115 4.27 -20.74 11.65
CA GLY A 115 5.62 -20.33 11.24
C GLY A 115 6.23 -19.37 12.26
N ARG A 116 7.10 -19.85 13.12
CA ARG A 116 7.96 -18.96 13.95
C ARG A 116 8.96 -18.25 13.05
N ILE A 117 8.73 -16.94 12.81
CA ILE A 117 9.83 -16.05 12.47
C ILE A 117 10.40 -15.55 13.80
N SER A 118 11.64 -15.93 14.10
CA SER A 118 12.35 -15.50 15.29
C SER A 118 12.41 -13.96 15.32
N GLY A 119 11.80 -13.34 16.33
CA GLY A 119 11.78 -11.89 16.54
C GLY A 119 10.42 -11.22 16.47
N ALA A 120 9.37 -11.87 15.97
CA ALA A 120 8.01 -11.34 16.06
C ALA A 120 7.38 -11.70 17.40
N GLY A 121 6.81 -10.73 18.09
CA GLY A 121 6.06 -10.97 19.31
C GLY A 121 4.99 -12.05 19.12
N THR A 122 4.88 -12.97 20.07
CA THR A 122 3.89 -14.03 20.04
C THR A 122 2.48 -13.44 20.12
N TYR A 123 1.74 -13.43 19.01
CA TYR A 123 0.30 -13.25 19.05
C TYR A 123 -0.33 -14.50 19.64
N SER A 124 -0.90 -14.39 20.83
CA SER A 124 -1.78 -15.41 21.40
C SER A 124 -3.19 -15.12 20.90
N PRO A 125 -3.82 -16.01 20.10
CA PRO A 125 -5.20 -15.78 19.69
C PRO A 125 -6.08 -15.72 20.94
N ALA A 126 -6.86 -14.65 21.07
CA ALA A 126 -7.89 -14.57 22.10
C ALA A 126 -8.79 -15.82 21.97
N LYS A 127 -8.97 -16.55 23.08
CA LYS A 127 -9.86 -17.72 23.14
C LYS A 127 -11.22 -17.27 22.60
N THR A 128 -11.60 -17.78 21.44
CA THR A 128 -12.98 -17.66 20.94
C THR A 128 -13.87 -18.30 21.99
N ARG A 129 -14.63 -17.51 22.75
CA ARG A 129 -15.69 -18.03 23.58
C ARG A 129 -16.70 -18.69 22.65
N ARG A 130 -16.71 -20.01 22.60
CA ARG A 130 -17.86 -20.75 22.16
C ARG A 130 -18.95 -20.49 23.20
N GLY A 131 -19.85 -19.56 22.90
CA GLY A 131 -21.14 -19.44 23.56
C GLY A 131 -22.10 -20.43 22.92
N LEU A 132 -22.74 -21.18 23.74
CA LEU A 132 -23.84 -22.08 23.47
C LEU A 132 -24.98 -21.41 22.71
#